data_a458d76c6a6f6fc1029009277d819c14
#
_entry.id   a458d76c6a6f6fc1029009277d819c14
#
_cell.length_a   1.000
_cell.length_b   1.000
_cell.length_c   1.000
_cell.angle_alpha   90.00
_cell.angle_beta   90.00
_cell.angle_gamma   90.00
#
_symmetry.space_group_name_H-M   'P 1'
#
loop_
_entity.id
_entity.type
_entity.pdbx_description
1 polymer ?
#
loop_
_entity_poly.entity_id
_entity_poly.type
_entity_poly.pdbx_seq_one_letter_code
_entity_poly.pdbx_strand_id
1 'polypeptide(L)'
;MITKETISQQHYIDIIGHASSMLNLSLFQIKEKYADYPMRLMEYIEKEEHEEGIEIRFDKEEVTITCIGNDNKECISVFFFPDDNQFIEDVVGYLKEHYDYSYLKSRFILDNCFMKIKEDKELKDNIYLLLYK
;
A
#
# COMPACT_ATOMS: atom_id res chain seq x y z
N MET A 1 15.22 12.61 -22.98
CA MET A 1 15.44 13.14 -21.60
C MET A 1 14.27 12.75 -20.71
N ILE A 2 14.56 12.10 -19.60
CA ILE A 2 13.52 11.71 -18.64
C ILE A 2 13.24 12.91 -17.74
N THR A 3 11.98 13.36 -17.69
CA THR A 3 11.59 14.48 -16.84
C THR A 3 11.38 14.02 -15.40
N LYS A 4 11.42 14.95 -14.46
CA LYS A 4 11.13 14.68 -13.05
C LYS A 4 9.73 14.08 -12.86
N GLU A 5 8.75 14.57 -13.63
CA GLU A 5 7.38 14.06 -13.59
C GLU A 5 7.30 12.61 -14.06
N THR A 6 8.03 12.24 -15.10
CA THR A 6 8.08 10.88 -15.63
C THR A 6 8.65 9.91 -14.59
N ILE A 7 9.71 10.31 -13.87
CA ILE A 7 10.30 9.49 -12.81
C ILE A 7 9.29 9.29 -11.68
N SER A 8 8.60 10.35 -11.26
CA SER A 8 7.58 10.27 -10.19
C SER A 8 6.44 9.34 -10.56
N GLN A 9 5.93 9.45 -11.80
CA GLN A 9 4.86 8.57 -12.28
C GLN A 9 5.30 7.11 -12.28
N GLN A 10 6.53 6.83 -12.70
CA GLN A 10 7.05 5.47 -12.70
C GLN A 10 7.11 4.91 -11.28
N HIS A 11 7.49 5.72 -10.29
CA HIS A 11 7.50 5.31 -8.88
C HIS A 11 6.09 4.92 -8.42
N TYR A 12 5.06 5.70 -8.77
CA TYR A 12 3.67 5.40 -8.39
C TYR A 12 3.19 4.10 -9.04
N ILE A 13 3.48 3.92 -10.32
CA ILE A 13 3.12 2.71 -11.07
C ILE A 13 3.78 1.48 -10.41
N ASP A 14 5.08 1.58 -10.10
CA ASP A 14 5.83 0.49 -9.49
C ASP A 14 5.27 0.12 -8.11
N ILE A 15 5.01 1.11 -7.27
CA ILE A 15 4.50 0.89 -5.90
C ILE A 15 3.09 0.30 -5.92
N ILE A 16 2.21 0.84 -6.77
CA ILE A 16 0.85 0.30 -6.92
C ILE A 16 0.92 -1.14 -7.46
N GLY A 17 1.81 -1.40 -8.40
CA GLY A 17 2.02 -2.73 -8.95
C GLY A 17 2.51 -3.73 -7.91
N HIS A 18 3.49 -3.35 -7.08
CA HIS A 18 3.96 -4.19 -5.99
C HIS A 18 2.82 -4.50 -5.01
N ALA A 19 2.10 -3.47 -4.57
CA ALA A 19 1.04 -3.63 -3.60
C ALA A 19 -0.11 -4.49 -4.13
N SER A 20 -0.55 -4.27 -5.36
CA SER A 20 -1.64 -5.06 -5.94
C SER A 20 -1.25 -6.52 -6.13
N SER A 21 0.01 -6.81 -6.46
CA SER A 21 0.49 -8.18 -6.57
C SER A 21 0.51 -8.90 -5.22
N MET A 22 0.76 -8.16 -4.14
CA MET A 22 0.78 -8.72 -2.78
C MET A 22 -0.58 -9.28 -2.35
N LEU A 23 -1.67 -8.67 -2.82
CA LEU A 23 -3.04 -9.11 -2.48
C LEU A 23 -3.36 -10.53 -2.99
N ASN A 24 -2.54 -11.08 -3.87
CA ASN A 24 -2.75 -12.42 -4.41
C ASN A 24 -1.77 -13.45 -3.82
N LEU A 25 -0.96 -13.02 -2.84
CA LEU A 25 0.10 -13.85 -2.28
C LEU A 25 -0.15 -14.14 -0.81
N SER A 26 0.42 -15.25 -0.34
CA SER A 26 0.51 -15.52 1.09
C SER A 26 1.63 -14.66 1.70
N LEU A 27 1.61 -14.48 3.01
CA LEU A 27 2.68 -13.75 3.70
C LEU A 27 4.04 -14.42 3.47
N PHE A 28 4.07 -15.76 3.41
CA PHE A 28 5.30 -16.50 3.12
C PHE A 28 5.85 -16.16 1.73
N GLN A 29 4.98 -16.14 0.72
CA GLN A 29 5.36 -15.80 -0.65
C GLN A 29 5.87 -14.35 -0.76
N ILE A 30 5.24 -13.43 -0.04
CA ILE A 30 5.68 -12.03 0.01
C ILE A 30 7.07 -11.93 0.64
N LYS A 31 7.29 -12.64 1.74
CA LYS A 31 8.59 -12.67 2.43
C LYS A 31 9.70 -13.16 1.51
N GLU A 32 9.44 -14.20 0.73
CA GLU A 32 10.42 -14.71 -0.22
C GLU A 32 10.66 -13.76 -1.39
N LYS A 33 9.58 -13.21 -1.96
CA LYS A 33 9.67 -12.31 -3.12
C LYS A 33 10.46 -11.03 -2.82
N TYR A 34 10.33 -10.51 -1.61
CA TYR A 34 10.94 -9.26 -1.20
C TYR A 34 12.09 -9.44 -0.20
N ALA A 35 12.73 -10.63 -0.23
CA ALA A 35 13.81 -10.95 0.71
C ALA A 35 15.00 -9.99 0.66
N ASP A 36 15.22 -9.33 -0.48
CA ASP A 36 16.32 -8.36 -0.66
C ASP A 36 16.00 -6.96 -0.13
N TYR A 37 14.77 -6.73 0.30
CA TYR A 37 14.34 -5.43 0.84
C TYR A 37 14.40 -5.44 2.36
N PRO A 38 14.69 -4.29 3.00
CA PRO A 38 14.55 -4.19 4.45
C PRO A 38 13.14 -4.56 4.87
N MET A 39 13.01 -5.46 5.81
CA MET A 39 11.74 -6.08 6.15
C MET A 39 11.61 -6.30 7.65
N ARG A 40 10.40 -6.10 8.19
CA ARG A 40 10.09 -6.39 9.58
C ARG A 40 8.82 -7.22 9.64
N LEU A 41 8.89 -8.34 10.36
CA LEU A 41 7.70 -9.16 10.62
C LEU A 41 6.94 -8.56 11.79
N MET A 42 5.64 -8.48 11.67
CA MET A 42 4.76 -7.88 12.66
C MET A 42 3.72 -8.87 13.13
N GLU A 43 3.44 -8.85 14.42
CA GLU A 43 2.42 -9.68 15.03
C GLU A 43 1.62 -8.82 16.00
N TYR A 44 0.33 -8.75 15.78
CA TYR A 44 -0.59 -8.01 16.64
C TYR A 44 -1.50 -8.97 17.35
N ILE A 45 -1.52 -8.89 18.69
CA ILE A 45 -2.45 -9.63 19.51
C ILE A 45 -3.26 -8.60 20.30
N GLU A 46 -4.53 -8.46 19.96
CA GLU A 46 -5.42 -7.57 20.69
C GLU A 46 -6.67 -8.35 21.09
N LYS A 47 -6.90 -8.43 22.41
CA LYS A 47 -7.96 -9.24 23.01
C LYS A 47 -7.77 -10.71 22.63
N GLU A 48 -8.61 -11.29 21.80
CA GLU A 48 -8.48 -12.66 21.33
C GLU A 48 -8.15 -12.72 19.84
N GLU A 49 -7.94 -11.56 19.19
CA GLU A 49 -7.61 -11.47 17.78
C GLU A 49 -6.11 -11.45 17.57
N HIS A 50 -5.66 -12.21 16.59
CA HIS A 50 -4.26 -12.33 16.21
C HIS A 50 -4.12 -11.97 14.73
N GLU A 51 -3.34 -10.92 14.45
CA GLU A 51 -3.02 -10.52 13.09
C GLU A 51 -1.52 -10.59 12.84
N GLU A 52 -1.14 -11.14 11.71
CA GLU A 52 0.26 -11.15 11.27
C GLU A 52 0.41 -10.22 10.07
N GLY A 53 1.56 -9.57 9.97
CA GLY A 53 1.86 -8.66 8.89
C GLY A 53 3.34 -8.61 8.56
N ILE A 54 3.64 -7.98 7.43
CA ILE A 54 5.01 -7.76 6.97
C ILE A 54 5.13 -6.30 6.57
N GLU A 55 6.12 -5.62 7.12
CA GLU A 55 6.46 -4.26 6.77
C GLU A 55 7.70 -4.30 5.87
N ILE A 56 7.59 -3.74 4.67
CA ILE A 56 8.68 -3.74 3.68
C ILE A 56 9.03 -2.29 3.34
N ARG A 57 10.33 -1.99 3.37
CA ARG A 57 10.82 -0.64 3.06
C ARG A 57 11.25 -0.53 1.60
N PHE A 58 10.68 0.43 0.90
CA PHE A 58 11.05 0.80 -0.47
C PHE A 58 11.77 2.15 -0.44
N ASP A 59 13.09 2.12 -0.23
CA ASP A 59 13.90 3.33 -0.06
C ASP A 59 13.90 4.21 -1.31
N LYS A 60 13.93 3.61 -2.47
CA LYS A 60 13.95 4.33 -3.75
C LYS A 60 12.70 5.20 -3.93
N GLU A 61 11.55 4.67 -3.55
CA GLU A 61 10.27 5.34 -3.67
C GLU A 61 9.88 6.13 -2.42
N GLU A 62 10.68 6.03 -1.36
CA GLU A 62 10.46 6.70 -0.07
C GLU A 62 9.11 6.34 0.56
N VAL A 63 8.77 5.06 0.52
CA VAL A 63 7.52 4.56 1.09
C VAL A 63 7.74 3.26 1.84
N THR A 64 6.99 3.06 2.92
CA THR A 64 6.92 1.80 3.64
C THR A 64 5.57 1.16 3.34
N ILE A 65 5.58 -0.12 2.95
CA ILE A 65 4.37 -0.87 2.66
C ILE A 65 4.19 -1.92 3.74
N THR A 66 2.97 -2.00 4.31
CA THR A 66 2.63 -3.00 5.31
C THR A 66 1.53 -3.91 4.77
N CYS A 67 1.81 -5.21 4.70
CA CYS A 67 0.85 -6.23 4.31
C CYS A 67 0.25 -6.86 5.55
N ILE A 68 -1.08 -6.99 5.60
CA ILE A 68 -1.77 -7.67 6.70
C ILE A 68 -2.40 -8.94 6.15
N GLY A 69 -2.17 -10.05 6.85
CA GLY A 69 -2.73 -11.34 6.48
C GLY A 69 -3.98 -11.70 7.28
N ASN A 70 -4.82 -12.55 6.69
CA ASN A 70 -5.96 -13.13 7.37
C ASN A 70 -5.56 -14.40 8.17
N ASP A 71 -6.53 -15.14 8.69
CA ASP A 71 -6.30 -16.37 9.46
C ASP A 71 -5.57 -17.44 8.65
N ASN A 72 -5.75 -17.43 7.33
CA ASN A 72 -5.06 -18.34 6.41
C ASN A 72 -3.70 -17.82 5.95
N LYS A 73 -3.26 -16.69 6.51
CA LYS A 73 -1.99 -16.01 6.19
C LYS A 73 -1.90 -15.54 4.74
N GLU A 74 -3.05 -15.23 4.15
CA GLU A 74 -3.13 -14.61 2.84
C GLU A 74 -3.22 -13.10 3.01
N CYS A 75 -2.50 -12.34 2.19
CA CYS A 75 -2.54 -10.86 2.25
C CYS A 75 -3.92 -10.35 1.83
N ILE A 76 -4.60 -9.64 2.74
CA ILE A 76 -5.94 -9.08 2.49
C ILE A 76 -5.94 -7.56 2.40
N SER A 77 -4.92 -6.92 2.96
CA SER A 77 -4.81 -5.46 2.98
C SER A 77 -3.36 -5.03 2.83
N VAL A 78 -3.14 -3.96 2.08
CA VAL A 78 -1.82 -3.36 1.91
C VAL A 78 -1.93 -1.89 2.24
N PHE A 79 -1.14 -1.43 3.20
CA PHE A 79 -1.10 -0.04 3.65
C PHE A 79 0.16 0.63 3.14
N PHE A 80 0.03 1.86 2.62
CA PHE A 80 1.15 2.66 2.15
C PHE A 80 1.39 3.79 3.12
N PHE A 81 2.59 3.86 3.68
CA PHE A 81 3.04 4.92 4.57
C PHE A 81 4.21 5.65 3.91
N PRO A 82 3.93 6.68 3.08
CA PRO A 82 5.01 7.45 2.45
C PRO A 82 5.69 8.35 3.48
N ASP A 83 6.94 8.69 3.21
CA ASP A 83 7.71 9.59 4.06
C ASP A 83 7.19 11.04 3.98
N ASP A 84 6.56 11.39 2.86
CA ASP A 84 6.08 12.73 2.57
C ASP A 84 4.62 12.68 2.09
N ASN A 85 3.77 13.54 2.64
CA ASN A 85 2.36 13.64 2.23
C ASN A 85 2.20 14.07 0.77
N GLN A 86 3.20 14.72 0.18
CA GLN A 86 3.18 15.07 -1.23
C GLN A 86 3.05 13.82 -2.11
N PHE A 87 3.65 12.70 -1.70
CA PHE A 87 3.53 11.43 -2.41
C PHE A 87 2.05 11.02 -2.53
N ILE A 88 1.27 11.19 -1.45
CA ILE A 88 -0.16 10.82 -1.46
C ILE A 88 -0.93 11.72 -2.43
N GLU A 89 -0.69 13.02 -2.41
CA GLU A 89 -1.35 13.96 -3.34
C GLU A 89 -1.04 13.60 -4.79
N ASP A 90 0.22 13.27 -5.07
CA ASP A 90 0.66 12.90 -6.41
C ASP A 90 0.03 11.57 -6.86
N VAL A 91 -0.03 10.58 -5.97
CA VAL A 91 -0.66 9.28 -6.27
C VAL A 91 -2.16 9.46 -6.52
N VAL A 92 -2.84 10.26 -5.70
CA VAL A 92 -4.27 10.54 -5.88
C VAL A 92 -4.51 11.23 -7.23
N GLY A 93 -3.65 12.19 -7.59
CA GLY A 93 -3.71 12.84 -8.91
C GLY A 93 -3.59 11.83 -10.05
N TYR A 94 -2.62 10.91 -9.94
CA TYR A 94 -2.42 9.84 -10.92
C TYR A 94 -3.66 8.93 -11.00
N LEU A 95 -4.21 8.53 -9.85
CA LEU A 95 -5.39 7.66 -9.80
C LEU A 95 -6.62 8.32 -10.43
N LYS A 96 -6.81 9.62 -10.21
CA LYS A 96 -7.93 10.37 -10.80
C LYS A 96 -7.86 10.39 -12.33
N GLU A 97 -6.67 10.40 -12.89
CA GLU A 97 -6.48 10.40 -14.34
C GLU A 97 -6.66 9.03 -14.97
N HIS A 98 -6.40 7.95 -14.23
CA HIS A 98 -6.33 6.60 -14.80
C HIS A 98 -7.40 5.63 -14.33
N TYR A 99 -8.10 5.93 -13.22
CA TYR A 99 -9.07 5.01 -12.62
C TYR A 99 -10.36 5.73 -12.22
N ASP A 100 -11.45 4.99 -12.18
CA ASP A 100 -12.73 5.49 -11.72
C ASP A 100 -12.77 5.60 -10.20
N TYR A 101 -13.55 6.57 -9.71
CA TYR A 101 -13.75 6.78 -8.28
C TYR A 101 -15.23 6.60 -7.93
N SER A 102 -15.50 5.76 -6.93
CA SER A 102 -16.85 5.57 -6.40
C SER A 102 -17.11 6.54 -5.25
N TYR A 103 -17.94 7.55 -5.49
CA TYR A 103 -18.32 8.50 -4.44
C TYR A 103 -19.17 7.84 -3.35
N LEU A 104 -19.98 6.87 -3.73
CA LEU A 104 -20.83 6.15 -2.79
C LEU A 104 -20.02 5.36 -1.76
N LYS A 105 -18.93 4.74 -2.20
CA LYS A 105 -18.06 3.92 -1.34
C LYS A 105 -16.76 4.61 -0.98
N SER A 106 -16.52 5.82 -1.47
CA SER A 106 -15.34 6.65 -1.21
C SER A 106 -14.05 5.89 -1.49
N ARG A 107 -13.94 5.32 -2.71
CA ARG A 107 -12.75 4.54 -3.09
C ARG A 107 -12.49 4.59 -4.57
N PHE A 108 -11.22 4.45 -4.96
CA PHE A 108 -10.83 4.24 -6.35
C PHE A 108 -11.02 2.78 -6.72
N ILE A 109 -11.41 2.53 -7.97
CA ILE A 109 -11.60 1.20 -8.50
C ILE A 109 -10.42 0.90 -9.44
N LEU A 110 -9.54 0.00 -9.01
CA LEU A 110 -8.41 -0.47 -9.79
C LEU A 110 -8.82 -1.77 -10.50
N ASP A 111 -7.91 -2.33 -11.31
CA ASP A 111 -8.24 -3.50 -12.13
C ASP A 111 -8.73 -4.71 -11.32
N ASN A 112 -8.08 -4.99 -10.19
CA ASN A 112 -8.38 -6.18 -9.37
C ASN A 112 -8.63 -5.86 -7.90
N CYS A 113 -8.67 -4.59 -7.54
CA CYS A 113 -8.73 -4.18 -6.13
C CYS A 113 -9.25 -2.76 -6.00
N PHE A 114 -9.36 -2.30 -4.77
CA PHE A 114 -9.83 -0.96 -4.44
C PHE A 114 -8.78 -0.22 -3.62
N MET A 115 -8.75 1.10 -3.73
CA MET A 115 -7.84 1.93 -2.96
C MET A 115 -8.60 3.05 -2.26
N LYS A 116 -8.37 3.21 -0.97
CA LYS A 116 -8.94 4.28 -0.14
C LYS A 116 -7.84 5.15 0.43
N ILE A 117 -8.17 6.44 0.59
CA ILE A 117 -7.35 7.36 1.36
C ILE A 117 -7.83 7.26 2.80
N LYS A 118 -6.90 7.05 3.74
CA LYS A 118 -7.19 6.94 5.16
C LYS A 118 -6.47 8.04 5.92
N GLU A 119 -7.08 8.49 7.02
CA GLU A 119 -6.50 9.46 7.92
C GLU A 119 -6.31 8.84 9.29
N ASP A 120 -5.14 9.04 9.90
CA ASP A 120 -4.87 8.54 11.24
C ASP A 120 -5.67 9.37 12.25
N LYS A 121 -6.48 8.70 13.06
CA LYS A 121 -7.34 9.36 14.04
C LYS A 121 -6.57 10.07 15.15
N GLU A 122 -5.39 9.58 15.47
CA GLU A 122 -4.55 10.14 16.53
C GLU A 122 -3.64 11.25 16.03
N LEU A 123 -3.19 11.15 14.79
CA LEU A 123 -2.29 12.10 14.15
C LEU A 123 -2.99 12.67 12.91
N LYS A 124 -3.73 13.73 13.09
CA LYS A 124 -4.60 14.33 12.05
C LYS A 124 -3.90 14.67 10.73
N ASP A 125 -2.57 14.83 10.76
CA ASP A 125 -1.80 15.18 9.58
C ASP A 125 -1.19 13.94 8.90
N ASN A 126 -1.41 12.75 9.45
CA ASN A 126 -0.92 11.50 8.86
C ASN A 126 -2.00 10.87 8.01
N ILE A 127 -1.79 10.94 6.72
CA ILE A 127 -2.65 10.32 5.71
C ILE A 127 -1.91 9.11 5.15
N TYR A 128 -2.62 8.03 4.92
CA TYR A 128 -2.05 6.84 4.29
C TYR A 128 -3.04 6.24 3.31
N LEU A 129 -2.56 5.34 2.46
CA LEU A 129 -3.38 4.68 1.46
C LEU A 129 -3.60 3.22 1.85
N LEU A 130 -4.81 2.73 1.60
CA LEU A 130 -5.18 1.34 1.84
C LEU A 130 -5.63 0.69 0.54
N LEU A 131 -4.95 -0.39 0.16
CA LEU A 131 -5.30 -1.22 -0.99
C LEU A 131 -5.90 -2.53 -0.48
N TYR A 132 -7.06 -2.95 -1.04
CA TYR A 132 -7.77 -4.16 -0.61
C TYR A 132 -8.65 -4.70 -1.73
N LYS A 133 -9.11 -5.91 -1.57
CA LYS A 133 -10.06 -6.52 -2.52
C LYS A 133 -11.51 -6.33 -2.07
#